data_20d1157f03f47a12a90b9f54079f841d
#
_entry.id   20d1157f03f47a12a90b9f54079f841d
#
_cell.length_a   1.000
_cell.length_b   1.000
_cell.length_c   1.000
_cell.angle_alpha   90.00
_cell.angle_beta   90.00
_cell.angle_gamma   90.00
#
_symmetry.space_group_name_H-M   'P 1'
#
loop_
_entity.id
_entity.type
_entity.pdbx_description
1 polymer ?
#
loop_
_entity_poly.entity_id
_entity_poly.type
_entity_poly.pdbx_seq_one_letter_code
_entity_poly.pdbx_strand_id
1 'polypeptide(L)'
;MSEIIDVIPYYIIPRVSIETISAVACFILVKFMIKPYQVTGEGRYIGLPLGFGFLGASYAISAITYTELASFELIWRFELIFRAFSFVFLAVAYYFSKKPSKNSRCIWNIVFSGLFVILSTAVLVTFVAPQLPQSSYQILNFFVRILSLICIAYIFVHCLREKTIAQDPYAKWVLVAYGLLALSQYSSIVWAADFSYFAFWSTLIFRLMSLGVLLAVTYKIFFCTKKGRVKDEEDPKKR
;
A
#
# COMPACT_ATOMS: atom_id res chain seq x y z
N MET A 1 -32.23 8.82 -16.34
CA MET A 1 -30.86 8.75 -16.93
C MET A 1 -30.16 10.10 -16.94
N SER A 2 -30.87 11.24 -17.01
CA SER A 2 -30.30 12.59 -16.95
C SER A 2 -29.73 12.96 -15.56
N GLU A 3 -30.34 12.53 -14.47
CA GLU A 3 -29.87 12.84 -13.11
C GLU A 3 -28.51 12.18 -12.75
N ILE A 4 -28.16 11.07 -13.41
CA ILE A 4 -26.86 10.40 -13.16
C ILE A 4 -25.69 11.20 -13.79
N ILE A 5 -25.94 11.91 -14.89
CA ILE A 5 -24.91 12.65 -15.61
C ILE A 5 -24.48 13.91 -14.84
N ASP A 6 -25.39 14.56 -14.11
CA ASP A 6 -25.10 15.77 -13.34
C ASP A 6 -24.38 15.48 -12.00
N VAL A 7 -24.43 14.26 -11.51
CA VAL A 7 -23.79 13.85 -10.24
C VAL A 7 -22.33 13.43 -10.42
N ILE A 8 -21.94 12.99 -11.61
CA ILE A 8 -20.59 12.49 -11.93
C ILE A 8 -19.47 13.52 -11.61
N PRO A 9 -19.55 14.80 -11.99
CA PRO A 9 -18.48 15.76 -11.72
C PRO A 9 -18.20 16.00 -10.24
N TYR A 10 -19.20 15.93 -9.37
CA TYR A 10 -19.03 16.13 -7.93
C TYR A 10 -18.18 15.04 -7.25
N TYR A 11 -18.07 13.85 -7.82
CA TYR A 11 -17.26 12.75 -7.28
C TYR A 11 -15.87 12.68 -7.87
N ILE A 12 -15.68 13.17 -9.09
CA ILE A 12 -14.41 13.06 -9.80
C ILE A 12 -13.35 13.90 -9.10
N ILE A 13 -13.63 15.17 -8.80
CA ILE A 13 -12.66 16.10 -8.20
C ILE A 13 -12.15 15.61 -6.84
N PRO A 14 -13.00 15.27 -5.85
CA PRO A 14 -12.53 14.74 -4.58
C PRO A 14 -11.75 13.43 -4.74
N ARG A 15 -12.18 12.56 -5.64
CA ARG A 15 -11.51 11.30 -5.89
C ARG A 15 -10.11 11.49 -6.46
N VAL A 16 -9.96 12.28 -7.52
CA VAL A 16 -8.65 12.59 -8.13
C VAL A 16 -7.73 13.23 -7.11
N SER A 17 -8.23 14.19 -6.32
CA SER A 17 -7.44 14.85 -5.28
C SER A 17 -6.95 13.86 -4.23
N ILE A 18 -7.81 12.98 -3.73
CA ILE A 18 -7.45 12.01 -2.70
C ILE A 18 -6.53 10.92 -3.25
N GLU A 19 -6.74 10.45 -4.49
CA GLU A 19 -5.84 9.49 -5.14
C GLU A 19 -4.44 10.12 -5.33
N THR A 20 -4.36 11.38 -5.74
CA THR A 20 -3.09 12.10 -5.88
C THR A 20 -2.39 12.28 -4.53
N ILE A 21 -3.10 12.71 -3.48
CA ILE A 21 -2.54 12.83 -2.13
C ILE A 21 -2.05 11.47 -1.63
N SER A 22 -2.82 10.41 -1.86
CA SER A 22 -2.46 9.04 -1.47
C SER A 22 -1.20 8.55 -2.20
N ALA A 23 -1.06 8.86 -3.49
CA ALA A 23 0.14 8.55 -4.27
C ALA A 23 1.38 9.25 -3.70
N VAL A 24 1.28 10.56 -3.46
CA VAL A 24 2.37 11.36 -2.86
C VAL A 24 2.75 10.82 -1.48
N ALA A 25 1.76 10.52 -0.63
CA ALA A 25 2.01 9.94 0.68
C ALA A 25 2.76 8.60 0.60
N CYS A 26 2.38 7.72 -0.33
CA CYS A 26 3.07 6.45 -0.56
C CYS A 26 4.52 6.66 -1.01
N PHE A 27 4.79 7.58 -1.94
CA PHE A 27 6.16 7.85 -2.39
C PHE A 27 7.04 8.48 -1.30
N ILE A 28 6.46 9.31 -0.42
CA ILE A 28 7.16 9.80 0.78
C ILE A 28 7.50 8.63 1.71
N LEU A 29 6.57 7.69 1.94
CA LEU A 29 6.84 6.47 2.73
C LEU A 29 7.97 5.64 2.11
N VAL A 30 7.99 5.46 0.79
CA VAL A 30 9.10 4.78 0.09
C VAL A 30 10.44 5.43 0.41
N LYS A 31 10.52 6.77 0.31
CA LYS A 31 11.75 7.52 0.60
C LYS A 31 12.28 7.28 2.02
N PHE A 32 11.40 7.14 3.01
CA PHE A 32 11.80 6.84 4.37
C PHE A 32 12.15 5.35 4.55
N MET A 33 11.34 4.45 4.02
CA MET A 33 11.48 3.01 4.23
C MET A 33 12.64 2.39 3.45
N ILE A 34 13.19 3.06 2.43
CA ILE A 34 14.36 2.57 1.70
C ILE A 34 15.68 2.76 2.49
N LYS A 35 15.70 3.67 3.47
CA LYS A 35 16.91 3.96 4.24
C LYS A 35 17.49 2.75 4.99
N PRO A 36 16.71 1.88 5.67
CA PRO A 36 17.24 0.68 6.30
C PRO A 36 17.95 -0.23 5.29
N TYR A 37 17.42 -0.38 4.08
CA TYR A 37 18.07 -1.14 3.01
C TYR A 37 19.40 -0.51 2.58
N GLN A 38 19.44 0.81 2.40
CA GLN A 38 20.64 1.54 2.01
C GLN A 38 21.77 1.41 3.04
N VAL A 39 21.42 1.32 4.34
CA VAL A 39 22.40 1.22 5.43
C VAL A 39 22.86 -0.23 5.65
N THR A 40 21.95 -1.20 5.56
CA THR A 40 22.24 -2.60 5.92
C THR A 40 22.60 -3.47 4.73
N GLY A 41 22.20 -3.09 3.51
CA GLY A 41 22.32 -3.92 2.30
C GLY A 41 21.45 -5.19 2.31
N GLU A 42 20.59 -5.36 3.34
CA GLU A 42 19.79 -6.57 3.45
C GLU A 42 18.52 -6.50 2.59
N GLY A 43 18.39 -7.42 1.63
CA GLY A 43 17.26 -7.48 0.69
C GLY A 43 15.87 -7.53 1.35
N ARG A 44 15.76 -8.06 2.57
CA ARG A 44 14.48 -8.13 3.30
C ARG A 44 13.83 -6.75 3.54
N TYR A 45 14.61 -5.68 3.62
CA TYR A 45 14.10 -4.33 3.83
C TYR A 45 13.56 -3.67 2.56
N ILE A 46 13.77 -4.27 1.37
CA ILE A 46 13.29 -3.71 0.10
C ILE A 46 11.81 -3.98 -0.14
N GLY A 47 11.24 -4.99 0.51
CA GLY A 47 9.84 -5.39 0.32
C GLY A 47 8.83 -4.31 0.70
N LEU A 48 9.05 -3.60 1.82
CA LEU A 48 8.17 -2.51 2.26
C LEU A 48 8.18 -1.31 1.29
N PRO A 49 9.36 -0.76 0.91
CA PRO A 49 9.42 0.30 -0.11
C PRO A 49 8.76 -0.09 -1.42
N LEU A 50 8.95 -1.32 -1.89
CA LEU A 50 8.31 -1.79 -3.12
C LEU A 50 6.80 -1.91 -2.99
N GLY A 51 6.30 -2.47 -1.89
CA GLY A 51 4.87 -2.54 -1.63
C GLY A 51 4.21 -1.15 -1.66
N PHE A 52 4.76 -0.17 -0.95
CA PHE A 52 4.26 1.20 -0.99
C PHE A 52 4.53 1.90 -2.33
N GLY A 53 5.61 1.56 -3.03
CA GLY A 53 5.89 2.08 -4.38
C GLY A 53 4.84 1.64 -5.40
N PHE A 54 4.50 0.36 -5.44
CA PHE A 54 3.42 -0.14 -6.29
C PHE A 54 2.06 0.39 -5.88
N LEU A 55 1.80 0.56 -4.59
CA LEU A 55 0.56 1.18 -4.10
C LEU A 55 0.44 2.63 -4.54
N GLY A 56 1.52 3.40 -4.42
CA GLY A 56 1.59 4.79 -4.90
C GLY A 56 1.40 4.89 -6.42
N ALA A 57 2.05 4.00 -7.18
CA ALA A 57 1.86 3.91 -8.63
C ALA A 57 0.39 3.57 -9.00
N SER A 58 -0.23 2.62 -8.29
CA SER A 58 -1.66 2.31 -8.48
C SER A 58 -2.56 3.53 -8.24
N TYR A 59 -2.30 4.32 -7.19
CA TYR A 59 -3.07 5.53 -6.92
C TYR A 59 -2.82 6.63 -7.95
N ALA A 60 -1.58 6.81 -8.40
CA ALA A 60 -1.25 7.76 -9.47
C ALA A 60 -1.95 7.40 -10.79
N ILE A 61 -1.94 6.11 -11.15
CA ILE A 61 -2.66 5.60 -12.32
C ILE A 61 -4.16 5.84 -12.17
N SER A 62 -4.74 5.55 -10.99
CA SER A 62 -6.14 5.81 -10.70
C SER A 62 -6.50 7.28 -10.88
N ALA A 63 -5.67 8.20 -10.36
CA ALA A 63 -5.88 9.64 -10.54
C ALA A 63 -5.90 10.06 -12.03
N ILE A 64 -4.96 9.54 -12.83
CA ILE A 64 -4.87 9.84 -14.27
C ILE A 64 -6.08 9.30 -15.01
N THR A 65 -6.57 8.11 -14.66
CA THR A 65 -7.72 7.48 -15.33
C THR A 65 -8.99 8.33 -15.22
N TYR A 66 -9.18 9.04 -14.09
CA TYR A 66 -10.34 9.90 -13.88
C TYR A 66 -10.22 11.29 -14.52
N THR A 67 -9.07 11.68 -15.10
CA THR A 67 -8.88 12.96 -15.78
C THR A 67 -9.11 12.92 -17.28
N GLU A 68 -9.66 11.85 -17.83
CA GLU A 68 -9.95 11.66 -19.28
C GLU A 68 -8.73 11.69 -20.21
N LEU A 69 -7.51 11.72 -19.65
CA LEU A 69 -6.28 11.89 -20.44
C LEU A 69 -5.79 10.62 -21.14
N ALA A 70 -6.49 9.47 -21.03
CA ALA A 70 -5.95 8.22 -21.56
C ALA A 70 -7.03 7.23 -22.05
N SER A 71 -6.65 6.41 -23.00
CA SER A 71 -7.43 5.25 -23.46
C SER A 71 -7.57 4.21 -22.32
N PHE A 72 -8.76 4.15 -21.75
CA PHE A 72 -9.08 3.72 -20.40
C PHE A 72 -8.70 2.28 -20.05
N GLU A 73 -8.80 1.33 -20.98
CA GLU A 73 -8.78 -0.09 -20.62
C GLU A 73 -7.41 -0.60 -20.19
N LEU A 74 -6.36 -0.24 -20.92
CA LEU A 74 -5.00 -0.66 -20.63
C LEU A 74 -4.54 -0.13 -19.25
N ILE A 75 -4.87 1.13 -18.97
CA ILE A 75 -4.48 1.82 -17.75
C ILE A 75 -5.15 1.19 -16.52
N TRP A 76 -6.42 0.83 -16.62
CA TRP A 76 -7.13 0.16 -15.54
C TRP A 76 -6.55 -1.24 -15.22
N ARG A 77 -6.08 -1.97 -16.25
CA ARG A 77 -5.40 -3.25 -16.04
C ARG A 77 -4.11 -3.07 -15.23
N PHE A 78 -3.32 -2.04 -15.55
CA PHE A 78 -2.11 -1.72 -14.78
C PHE A 78 -2.43 -1.32 -13.34
N GLU A 79 -3.47 -0.51 -13.13
CA GLU A 79 -3.92 -0.14 -11.79
C GLU A 79 -4.20 -1.40 -10.94
N LEU A 80 -4.96 -2.35 -11.49
CA LEU A 80 -5.31 -3.59 -10.78
C LEU A 80 -4.08 -4.45 -10.46
N ILE A 81 -3.18 -4.61 -11.43
CA ILE A 81 -1.94 -5.38 -11.25
C ILE A 81 -1.09 -4.73 -10.15
N PHE A 82 -0.81 -3.45 -10.24
CA PHE A 82 0.01 -2.77 -9.24
C PHE A 82 -0.62 -2.78 -7.86
N ARG A 83 -1.94 -2.66 -7.77
CA ARG A 83 -2.67 -2.77 -6.50
C ARG A 83 -2.57 -4.16 -5.90
N ALA A 84 -2.79 -5.21 -6.68
CA ALA A 84 -2.67 -6.59 -6.21
C ALA A 84 -1.25 -6.87 -5.70
N PHE A 85 -0.25 -6.57 -6.50
CA PHE A 85 1.15 -6.83 -6.16
C PHE A 85 1.63 -5.98 -4.98
N SER A 86 1.15 -4.75 -4.80
CA SER A 86 1.51 -3.93 -3.64
C SER A 86 1.21 -4.61 -2.32
N PHE A 87 -0.01 -5.15 -2.17
CA PHE A 87 -0.41 -5.84 -0.94
C PHE A 87 0.28 -7.19 -0.76
N VAL A 88 0.53 -7.92 -1.84
CA VAL A 88 1.32 -9.17 -1.81
C VAL A 88 2.76 -8.88 -1.35
N PHE A 89 3.43 -7.88 -1.92
CA PHE A 89 4.78 -7.49 -1.49
C PHE A 89 4.81 -7.06 -0.02
N LEU A 90 3.84 -6.29 0.44
CA LEU A 90 3.71 -5.92 1.86
C LEU A 90 3.55 -7.16 2.74
N ALA A 91 2.63 -8.07 2.40
CA ALA A 91 2.41 -9.29 3.18
C ALA A 91 3.66 -10.19 3.25
N VAL A 92 4.34 -10.37 2.12
CA VAL A 92 5.59 -11.14 2.03
C VAL A 92 6.70 -10.46 2.85
N ALA A 93 6.85 -9.14 2.79
CA ALA A 93 7.81 -8.40 3.59
C ALA A 93 7.60 -8.62 5.10
N TYR A 94 6.34 -8.57 5.56
CA TYR A 94 6.00 -8.85 6.95
C TYR A 94 6.25 -10.31 7.34
N TYR A 95 5.97 -11.27 6.46
CA TYR A 95 6.27 -12.69 6.71
C TYR A 95 7.75 -12.93 6.97
N PHE A 96 8.63 -12.33 6.16
CA PHE A 96 10.08 -12.51 6.27
C PHE A 96 10.75 -11.63 7.33
N SER A 97 10.07 -10.59 7.83
CA SER A 97 10.64 -9.72 8.87
C SER A 97 11.05 -10.46 10.15
N LYS A 98 10.40 -11.59 10.46
CA LYS A 98 10.58 -12.38 11.68
C LYS A 98 11.58 -13.53 11.62
N LYS A 99 12.09 -13.91 10.46
CA LYS A 99 12.96 -15.11 10.35
C LYS A 99 14.42 -14.76 10.07
N PRO A 100 15.23 -14.45 11.10
CA PRO A 100 16.68 -14.37 10.93
C PRO A 100 17.27 -15.77 10.91
N SER A 101 17.07 -16.57 9.87
CA SER A 101 17.78 -17.83 9.67
C SER A 101 18.77 -17.70 8.52
N LYS A 102 19.86 -18.48 8.59
CA LYS A 102 20.91 -18.49 7.56
C LYS A 102 20.34 -18.79 6.16
N ASN A 103 19.25 -19.56 6.09
CA ASN A 103 18.53 -19.90 4.87
C ASN A 103 17.48 -18.88 4.45
N SER A 104 17.13 -17.91 5.31
CA SER A 104 16.06 -16.95 4.99
C SER A 104 16.42 -16.00 3.87
N ARG A 105 17.71 -15.70 3.67
CA ARG A 105 18.19 -14.86 2.55
C ARG A 105 17.95 -15.54 1.19
N CYS A 106 18.26 -16.83 1.10
CA CYS A 106 18.05 -17.57 -0.14
C CYS A 106 16.55 -17.68 -0.48
N ILE A 107 15.74 -18.06 0.51
CA ILE A 107 14.29 -18.19 0.35
C ILE A 107 13.67 -16.83 -0.01
N TRP A 108 14.10 -15.75 0.64
CA TRP A 108 13.69 -14.39 0.32
C TRP A 108 13.94 -14.05 -1.15
N ASN A 109 15.18 -14.27 -1.61
CA ASN A 109 15.56 -13.95 -2.98
C ASN A 109 14.75 -14.78 -3.99
N ILE A 110 14.50 -16.06 -3.72
CA ILE A 110 13.69 -16.93 -4.59
C ILE A 110 12.24 -16.42 -4.65
N VAL A 111 11.61 -16.17 -3.51
CA VAL A 111 10.22 -15.71 -3.45
C VAL A 111 10.09 -14.34 -4.13
N PHE A 112 11.03 -13.45 -3.86
CA PHE A 112 11.03 -12.11 -4.41
C PHE A 112 11.24 -12.11 -5.93
N SER A 113 12.21 -12.90 -6.42
CA SER A 113 12.42 -13.07 -7.86
C SER A 113 11.22 -13.71 -8.53
N GLY A 114 10.59 -14.71 -7.90
CA GLY A 114 9.36 -15.32 -8.38
C GLY A 114 8.23 -14.32 -8.52
N LEU A 115 8.02 -13.45 -7.52
CA LEU A 115 7.01 -12.39 -7.58
C LEU A 115 7.29 -11.39 -8.71
N PHE A 116 8.56 -11.03 -8.95
CA PHE A 116 8.91 -10.16 -10.07
C PHE A 116 8.68 -10.81 -11.42
N VAL A 117 8.98 -12.10 -11.58
CA VAL A 117 8.68 -12.85 -12.80
C VAL A 117 7.17 -12.87 -13.06
N ILE A 118 6.36 -13.17 -12.03
CA ILE A 118 4.90 -13.16 -12.15
C ILE A 118 4.39 -11.75 -12.49
N LEU A 119 4.90 -10.70 -11.85
CA LEU A 119 4.55 -9.32 -12.16
C LEU A 119 4.89 -8.96 -13.61
N SER A 120 6.11 -9.28 -14.06
CA SER A 120 6.56 -9.01 -15.43
C SER A 120 5.69 -9.75 -16.44
N THR A 121 5.37 -11.02 -16.17
CA THR A 121 4.46 -11.81 -17.01
C THR A 121 3.05 -11.19 -17.05
N ALA A 122 2.51 -10.79 -15.90
CA ALA A 122 1.21 -10.14 -15.83
C ALA A 122 1.17 -8.83 -16.65
N VAL A 123 2.24 -8.03 -16.54
CA VAL A 123 2.40 -6.80 -17.33
C VAL A 123 2.47 -7.12 -18.83
N LEU A 124 3.28 -8.08 -19.26
CA LEU A 124 3.40 -8.49 -20.65
C LEU A 124 2.06 -9.02 -21.21
N VAL A 125 1.37 -9.85 -20.45
CA VAL A 125 0.04 -10.37 -20.83
C VAL A 125 -0.95 -9.24 -21.03
N THR A 126 -0.86 -8.15 -20.27
CA THR A 126 -1.75 -6.99 -20.40
C THR A 126 -1.66 -6.34 -21.79
N PHE A 127 -0.49 -6.36 -22.43
CA PHE A 127 -0.31 -5.80 -23.78
C PHE A 127 -0.83 -6.72 -24.89
N VAL A 128 -0.82 -8.04 -24.66
CA VAL A 128 -1.18 -9.04 -25.68
C VAL A 128 -2.62 -9.51 -25.54
N ALA A 129 -3.17 -9.45 -24.33
CA ALA A 129 -4.52 -9.95 -24.06
C ALA A 129 -5.58 -9.09 -24.80
N PRO A 130 -6.60 -9.74 -25.38
CA PRO A 130 -7.73 -9.06 -26.01
C PRO A 130 -8.47 -8.19 -24.97
N GLN A 131 -9.22 -7.22 -25.48
CA GLN A 131 -10.05 -6.37 -24.64
C GLN A 131 -11.04 -7.20 -23.83
N LEU A 132 -11.01 -6.99 -22.51
CA LEU A 132 -11.93 -7.70 -21.61
C LEU A 132 -13.28 -6.96 -21.61
N PRO A 133 -14.41 -7.68 -21.67
CA PRO A 133 -15.71 -7.07 -21.48
C PRO A 133 -15.79 -6.42 -20.09
N GLN A 134 -16.52 -5.32 -19.99
CA GLN A 134 -16.61 -4.51 -18.77
C GLN A 134 -17.06 -5.31 -17.53
N SER A 135 -17.92 -6.31 -17.74
CA SER A 135 -18.35 -7.24 -16.68
C SER A 135 -17.18 -8.05 -16.09
N SER A 136 -16.27 -8.52 -16.94
CA SER A 136 -15.08 -9.26 -16.50
C SER A 136 -14.12 -8.37 -15.72
N TYR A 137 -14.01 -7.09 -16.08
CA TYR A 137 -13.21 -6.13 -15.34
C TYR A 137 -13.77 -5.89 -13.92
N GLN A 138 -15.08 -5.74 -13.77
CA GLN A 138 -15.69 -5.56 -12.45
C GLN A 138 -15.46 -6.75 -11.52
N ILE A 139 -15.58 -7.97 -12.06
CA ILE A 139 -15.31 -9.21 -11.33
C ILE A 139 -13.82 -9.26 -10.92
N LEU A 140 -12.91 -8.97 -11.82
CA LEU A 140 -11.47 -8.96 -11.53
C LEU A 140 -11.12 -7.93 -10.44
N ASN A 141 -11.66 -6.72 -10.54
CA ASN A 141 -11.47 -5.67 -9.53
C ASN A 141 -11.98 -6.12 -8.16
N PHE A 142 -13.12 -6.80 -8.10
CA PHE A 142 -13.66 -7.35 -6.86
C PHE A 142 -12.72 -8.40 -6.24
N PHE A 143 -12.19 -9.33 -7.02
CA PHE A 143 -11.22 -10.32 -6.55
C PHE A 143 -9.90 -9.68 -6.07
N VAL A 144 -9.39 -8.68 -6.77
CA VAL A 144 -8.18 -7.95 -6.36
C VAL A 144 -8.41 -7.26 -5.01
N ARG A 145 -9.60 -6.71 -4.75
CA ARG A 145 -9.93 -6.08 -3.47
C ARG A 145 -10.03 -7.10 -2.34
N ILE A 146 -10.62 -8.27 -2.59
CA ILE A 146 -10.65 -9.37 -1.62
C ILE A 146 -9.22 -9.83 -1.29
N LEU A 147 -8.38 -10.04 -2.30
CA LEU A 147 -6.98 -10.41 -2.10
C LEU A 147 -6.24 -9.36 -1.26
N SER A 148 -6.45 -8.08 -1.57
CA SER A 148 -5.87 -6.96 -0.82
C SER A 148 -6.31 -6.98 0.65
N LEU A 149 -7.59 -7.23 0.91
CA LEU A 149 -8.13 -7.33 2.26
C LEU A 149 -7.53 -8.51 3.04
N ILE A 150 -7.39 -9.68 2.39
CA ILE A 150 -6.74 -10.87 2.99
C ILE A 150 -5.29 -10.56 3.36
N CYS A 151 -4.53 -9.94 2.44
CA CYS A 151 -3.14 -9.55 2.70
C CYS A 151 -3.02 -8.58 3.87
N ILE A 152 -3.88 -7.56 3.94
CA ILE A 152 -3.88 -6.58 5.04
C ILE A 152 -4.30 -7.24 6.36
N ALA A 153 -5.33 -8.09 6.33
CA ALA A 153 -5.76 -8.84 7.52
C ALA A 153 -4.62 -9.74 8.05
N TYR A 154 -3.87 -10.38 7.14
CA TYR A 154 -2.66 -11.12 7.51
C TYR A 154 -1.63 -10.22 8.19
N ILE A 155 -1.31 -9.06 7.61
CA ILE A 155 -0.36 -8.09 8.19
C ILE A 155 -0.85 -7.65 9.57
N PHE A 156 -2.14 -7.32 9.70
CA PHE A 156 -2.75 -6.88 10.95
C PHE A 156 -2.65 -7.93 12.04
N VAL A 157 -3.01 -9.19 11.75
CA VAL A 157 -2.88 -10.32 12.69
C VAL A 157 -1.40 -10.59 13.04
N HIS A 158 -0.52 -10.46 12.03
CA HIS A 158 0.91 -10.62 12.25
C HIS A 158 1.44 -9.54 13.21
N CYS A 159 1.07 -8.28 13.01
CA CYS A 159 1.42 -7.18 13.92
C CYS A 159 0.84 -7.40 15.31
N LEU A 160 -0.42 -7.85 15.44
CA LEU A 160 -1.04 -8.14 16.76
C LEU A 160 -0.28 -9.19 17.56
N ARG A 161 0.23 -10.23 16.90
CA ARG A 161 0.98 -11.33 17.56
C ARG A 161 2.39 -10.93 17.97
N GLU A 162 2.86 -9.77 17.59
CA GLU A 162 4.20 -9.32 17.91
C GLU A 162 4.27 -8.82 19.35
N LYS A 163 5.08 -9.49 20.20
CA LYS A 163 5.30 -9.11 21.59
C LYS A 163 5.88 -7.69 21.74
N THR A 164 6.49 -7.16 20.68
CA THR A 164 7.06 -5.82 20.59
C THR A 164 6.00 -4.72 20.75
N ILE A 165 4.72 -5.01 20.46
CA ILE A 165 3.61 -4.05 20.63
C ILE A 165 3.46 -3.58 22.09
N ALA A 166 3.78 -4.44 23.05
CA ALA A 166 3.69 -4.10 24.46
C ALA A 166 4.81 -3.12 24.90
N GLN A 167 5.93 -3.14 24.22
CA GLN A 167 7.14 -2.40 24.59
C GLN A 167 7.36 -1.12 23.76
N ASP A 168 6.86 -1.09 22.50
CA ASP A 168 7.06 0.06 21.61
C ASP A 168 5.73 0.81 21.40
N PRO A 169 5.61 2.06 21.85
CA PRO A 169 4.40 2.87 21.65
C PRO A 169 4.08 3.11 20.16
N TYR A 170 5.09 3.08 19.28
CA TYR A 170 4.89 3.29 17.85
C TYR A 170 4.27 2.06 17.15
N ALA A 171 4.54 0.85 17.65
CA ALA A 171 3.97 -0.38 17.08
C ALA A 171 2.43 -0.39 17.14
N LYS A 172 1.82 0.20 18.19
CA LYS A 172 0.36 0.34 18.29
C LYS A 172 -0.22 1.21 17.18
N TRP A 173 0.47 2.29 16.83
CA TRP A 173 0.02 3.18 15.76
C TRP A 173 0.12 2.55 14.38
N VAL A 174 1.16 1.72 14.14
CA VAL A 174 1.27 0.92 12.92
C VAL A 174 0.08 -0.03 12.79
N LEU A 175 -0.31 -0.69 13.90
CA LEU A 175 -1.49 -1.56 13.94
C LEU A 175 -2.78 -0.79 13.60
N VAL A 176 -2.98 0.40 14.21
CA VAL A 176 -4.13 1.26 13.90
C VAL A 176 -4.15 1.63 12.41
N ALA A 177 -3.00 1.96 11.84
CA ALA A 177 -2.90 2.31 10.42
C ALA A 177 -3.31 1.15 9.51
N TYR A 178 -2.84 -0.07 9.76
CA TYR A 178 -3.27 -1.23 8.97
C TYR A 178 -4.73 -1.59 9.19
N GLY A 179 -5.27 -1.39 10.40
CA GLY A 179 -6.70 -1.53 10.68
C GLY A 179 -7.55 -0.55 9.85
N LEU A 180 -7.15 0.71 9.80
CA LEU A 180 -7.81 1.73 8.96
C LEU A 180 -7.70 1.38 7.47
N LEU A 181 -6.55 0.86 7.03
CA LEU A 181 -6.38 0.41 5.64
C LEU A 181 -7.28 -0.77 5.31
N ALA A 182 -7.45 -1.72 6.23
CA ALA A 182 -8.39 -2.83 6.09
C ALA A 182 -9.83 -2.33 5.97
N LEU A 183 -10.24 -1.38 6.82
CA LEU A 183 -11.56 -0.74 6.75
C LEU A 183 -11.77 -0.02 5.41
N SER A 184 -10.74 0.66 4.90
CA SER A 184 -10.79 1.27 3.57
C SER A 184 -11.04 0.24 2.46
N GLN A 185 -10.34 -0.91 2.47
CA GLN A 185 -10.56 -1.96 1.47
C GLN A 185 -11.93 -2.61 1.62
N TYR A 186 -12.39 -2.85 2.85
CA TYR A 186 -13.73 -3.37 3.10
C TYR A 186 -14.81 -2.41 2.57
N SER A 187 -14.73 -1.12 2.92
CA SER A 187 -15.66 -0.10 2.41
C SER A 187 -15.65 -0.03 0.88
N SER A 188 -14.49 -0.23 0.27
CA SER A 188 -14.35 -0.28 -1.18
C SER A 188 -15.04 -1.49 -1.82
N ILE A 189 -15.08 -2.65 -1.13
CA ILE A 189 -15.83 -3.83 -1.55
C ILE A 189 -17.33 -3.56 -1.44
N VAL A 190 -17.78 -2.98 -0.33
CA VAL A 190 -19.19 -2.61 -0.13
C VAL A 190 -19.64 -1.61 -1.19
N TRP A 191 -18.82 -0.60 -1.50
CA TRP A 191 -19.14 0.34 -2.57
C TRP A 191 -19.24 -0.35 -3.94
N ALA A 192 -18.37 -1.30 -4.24
CA ALA A 192 -18.41 -2.04 -5.50
C ALA A 192 -19.65 -2.96 -5.62
N ALA A 193 -20.21 -3.41 -4.49
CA ALA A 193 -21.38 -4.27 -4.46
C ALA A 193 -22.72 -3.50 -4.48
N ASP A 194 -22.79 -2.38 -3.76
CA ASP A 194 -24.06 -1.71 -3.45
C ASP A 194 -24.09 -0.23 -3.85
N PHE A 195 -23.02 0.28 -4.47
CA PHE A 195 -22.87 1.69 -4.86
C PHE A 195 -23.21 2.70 -3.74
N SER A 196 -23.06 2.30 -2.48
CA SER A 196 -23.39 3.11 -1.32
C SER A 196 -22.50 4.35 -1.22
N TYR A 197 -23.14 5.51 -1.16
CA TYR A 197 -22.48 6.81 -0.99
C TYR A 197 -21.59 6.86 0.24
N PHE A 198 -22.07 6.33 1.34
CA PHE A 198 -21.32 6.25 2.59
C PHE A 198 -20.07 5.38 2.46
N ALA A 199 -20.16 4.25 1.77
CA ALA A 199 -19.03 3.36 1.54
C ALA A 199 -17.94 4.02 0.67
N PHE A 200 -18.34 4.83 -0.31
CA PHE A 200 -17.41 5.61 -1.13
C PHE A 200 -16.56 6.55 -0.26
N TRP A 201 -17.19 7.43 0.51
CA TRP A 201 -16.50 8.40 1.35
C TRP A 201 -15.68 7.72 2.45
N SER A 202 -16.20 6.66 3.06
CA SER A 202 -15.48 5.87 4.06
C SER A 202 -14.19 5.28 3.49
N THR A 203 -14.21 4.78 2.25
CA THR A 203 -13.01 4.29 1.55
C THR A 203 -11.92 5.34 1.47
N LEU A 204 -12.28 6.56 1.08
CA LEU A 204 -11.35 7.65 0.89
C LEU A 204 -10.78 8.16 2.22
N ILE A 205 -11.66 8.37 3.21
CA ILE A 205 -11.28 8.89 4.53
C ILE A 205 -10.37 7.90 5.27
N PHE A 206 -10.77 6.63 5.38
CA PHE A 206 -9.96 5.63 6.08
C PHE A 206 -8.59 5.41 5.42
N ARG A 207 -8.50 5.52 4.09
CA ARG A 207 -7.23 5.46 3.37
C ARG A 207 -6.31 6.61 3.75
N LEU A 208 -6.81 7.86 3.69
CA LEU A 208 -6.02 9.03 4.05
C LEU A 208 -5.57 8.99 5.51
N MET A 209 -6.46 8.61 6.42
CA MET A 209 -6.13 8.45 7.84
C MET A 209 -5.03 7.39 8.04
N SER A 210 -5.15 6.24 7.38
CA SER A 210 -4.14 5.18 7.44
C SER A 210 -2.76 5.66 6.98
N LEU A 211 -2.70 6.27 5.78
CA LEU A 211 -1.46 6.79 5.23
C LEU A 211 -0.88 7.93 6.09
N GLY A 212 -1.74 8.80 6.61
CA GLY A 212 -1.34 9.87 7.54
C GLY A 212 -0.71 9.34 8.82
N VAL A 213 -1.31 8.31 9.42
CA VAL A 213 -0.75 7.65 10.62
C VAL A 213 0.59 6.99 10.30
N LEU A 214 0.71 6.26 9.16
CA LEU A 214 1.98 5.66 8.74
C LEU A 214 3.08 6.70 8.53
N LEU A 215 2.76 7.82 7.87
CA LEU A 215 3.70 8.92 7.68
C LEU A 215 4.14 9.53 9.01
N ALA A 216 3.19 9.79 9.93
CA ALA A 216 3.51 10.36 11.25
C ALA A 216 4.42 9.44 12.07
N VAL A 217 4.13 8.13 12.07
CA VAL A 217 4.96 7.13 12.76
C VAL A 217 6.34 7.05 12.14
N THR A 218 6.41 6.95 10.83
CA THR A 218 7.68 6.87 10.11
C THR A 218 8.52 8.12 10.33
N TYR A 219 7.90 9.30 10.28
CA TYR A 219 8.57 10.56 10.58
C TYR A 219 9.14 10.58 12.00
N LYS A 220 8.36 10.21 13.01
CA LYS A 220 8.82 10.16 14.40
C LYS A 220 9.99 9.20 14.59
N ILE A 221 9.93 8.00 14.02
CA ILE A 221 11.01 7.00 14.13
C ILE A 221 12.31 7.56 13.53
N PHE A 222 12.26 8.18 12.36
CA PHE A 222 13.48 8.63 11.67
C PHE A 222 14.06 9.94 12.19
N PHE A 223 13.24 10.86 12.73
CA PHE A 223 13.71 12.17 13.16
C PHE A 223 13.91 12.28 14.68
N CYS A 224 13.06 11.65 15.51
CA CYS A 224 13.21 11.73 16.95
C CYS A 224 14.38 10.87 17.45
N THR A 225 14.64 9.71 16.84
CA THR A 225 15.77 8.84 17.22
C THR A 225 17.13 9.52 16.93
N LYS A 226 17.20 10.34 15.88
CA LYS A 226 18.42 11.08 15.54
C LYS A 226 18.76 12.17 16.56
N LYS A 227 17.74 12.81 17.12
CA LYS A 227 17.91 13.90 18.11
C LYS A 227 18.35 13.39 19.49
N GLY A 228 17.99 12.16 19.86
CA GLY A 228 18.46 11.49 21.08
C GLY A 228 19.95 11.13 21.03
N ARG A 229 20.42 10.59 19.89
CA ARG A 229 21.83 10.19 19.71
C ARG A 229 22.81 11.37 19.77
N VAL A 230 22.43 12.50 19.20
CA VAL A 230 23.30 13.70 19.22
C VAL A 230 23.44 14.28 20.63
N LYS A 231 22.41 14.17 21.49
CA LYS A 231 22.49 14.64 22.88
C LYS A 231 23.38 13.75 23.78
N ASP A 232 23.42 12.44 23.48
CA ASP A 232 24.23 11.47 24.24
C ASP A 232 25.73 11.58 23.89
N GLU A 233 26.07 12.09 22.67
CA GLU A 233 27.45 12.36 22.25
C GLU A 233 27.97 13.70 22.78
N GLU A 234 27.09 14.66 23.08
CA GLU A 234 27.49 15.99 23.62
C GLU A 234 27.68 15.99 25.14
N ASP A 235 27.29 14.95 25.90
CA ASP A 235 27.50 14.89 27.36
C ASP A 235 28.40 13.69 27.77
N PRO A 236 29.74 13.77 27.52
CA PRO A 236 30.68 12.71 27.88
C PRO A 236 30.94 12.59 29.39
N LYS A 237 30.28 13.41 30.25
CA LYS A 237 30.47 13.42 31.70
C LYS A 237 29.59 12.46 32.49
N LYS A 238 28.78 11.61 31.84
CA LYS A 238 27.92 10.62 32.51
C LYS A 238 28.37 9.17 32.38
N ARG A 239 29.68 8.95 32.16
CA ARG A 239 30.29 7.60 32.29
C ARG A 239 31.24 7.57 33.45
#